data_9c410767d3e6dfecab5ea50f26bd68b3
#
_entry.id   9c410767d3e6dfecab5ea50f26bd68b3
#
_cell.length_a   1.000
_cell.length_b   1.000
_cell.length_c   1.000
_cell.angle_alpha   90.00
_cell.angle_beta   90.00
_cell.angle_gamma   90.00
#
_symmetry.space_group_name_H-M   'P 1'
#
loop_
_entity.id
_entity.type
_entity.pdbx_description
1 polymer ?
#
loop_
_entity_poly.entity_id
_entity_poly.type
_entity_poly.pdbx_seq_one_letter_code
_entity_poly.pdbx_strand_id
1 'polypeptide(L)'
;NKLAQVVYPQLKPFLYSGLASASGFGWRAIIMGEVLAQCSPGIGGEMKQAQVFIAVPELIAWTIIAILISYLFDRGISWLAKQRFPIHYNKHCSKQPVPKGNCDIRIRDISYRYGSDTVLSHFSYTFEKGFIYGITAPSGTGKTTLLNLIGNILKPAQGEIETDFKTGIAYVFQEPELLSQLTIAENIALPLAAYLKKEIAFEQAISILQKMELDGFENRFPNELSFGQQQRAAIARALTYPSPLLLMDEPFKGLDEALSRRIIKRIRERQTENGQTILFTSHNPGELHLFADNAAFDELFGDFKQKYSLRCILQGMMAGW
;
A
#
# COMPACT_ATOMS: atom_id res chain seq x y z
N ASN A 1 -11.00 0.10 16.38
CA ASN A 1 -9.99 0.97 16.97
C ASN A 1 -8.86 1.14 15.95
N LYS A 2 -8.91 2.21 15.11
CA LYS A 2 -7.96 2.44 14.00
C LYS A 2 -6.50 2.48 14.48
N LEU A 3 -6.25 3.01 15.68
CA LEU A 3 -4.91 3.04 16.28
C LEU A 3 -4.30 1.65 16.50
N ALA A 4 -5.07 0.72 17.03
CA ALA A 4 -4.58 -0.62 17.36
C ALA A 4 -4.46 -1.54 16.12
N GLN A 5 -5.31 -1.34 15.13
CA GLN A 5 -5.39 -2.24 13.97
C GLN A 5 -4.56 -1.79 12.76
N VAL A 6 -4.31 -0.49 12.63
CA VAL A 6 -3.58 0.07 11.49
C VAL A 6 -2.28 0.76 11.92
N VAL A 7 -2.36 1.73 12.83
CA VAL A 7 -1.21 2.58 13.18
C VAL A 7 -0.16 1.80 13.99
N TYR A 8 -0.58 1.09 15.02
CA TYR A 8 0.35 0.35 15.88
C TYR A 8 1.13 -0.75 15.13
N PRO A 9 0.51 -1.59 14.26
CA PRO A 9 1.27 -2.56 13.48
C PRO A 9 2.31 -1.95 12.54
N GLN A 10 2.03 -0.77 11.97
CA GLN A 10 2.99 -0.06 11.12
C GLN A 10 4.15 0.56 11.92
N LEU A 11 3.89 1.06 13.13
CA LEU A 11 4.93 1.61 14.01
C LEU A 11 5.76 0.52 14.70
N LYS A 12 5.19 -0.67 14.86
CA LYS A 12 5.81 -1.78 15.59
C LYS A 12 7.25 -2.07 15.15
N PRO A 13 7.60 -2.23 13.85
CA PRO A 13 8.98 -2.50 13.43
C PRO A 13 9.96 -1.42 13.88
N PHE A 14 9.55 -0.15 13.78
CA PHE A 14 10.38 0.99 14.18
C PHE A 14 10.57 1.05 15.69
N LEU A 15 9.51 0.79 16.47
CA LEU A 15 9.59 0.75 17.93
C LEU A 15 10.52 -0.37 18.41
N TYR A 16 10.39 -1.57 17.84
CA TYR A 16 11.26 -2.69 18.24
C TYR A 16 12.69 -2.53 17.75
N SER A 17 12.92 -1.95 16.56
CA SER A 17 14.26 -1.61 16.10
C SER A 17 14.92 -0.58 17.00
N GLY A 18 14.19 0.48 17.38
CA GLY A 18 14.65 1.48 18.35
C GLY A 18 14.93 0.87 19.72
N LEU A 19 14.06 -0.02 20.19
CA LEU A 19 14.24 -0.72 21.48
C LEU A 19 15.46 -1.65 21.46
N ALA A 20 15.67 -2.38 20.37
CA ALA A 20 16.85 -3.25 20.22
C ALA A 20 18.14 -2.43 20.20
N SER A 21 18.17 -1.33 19.46
CA SER A 21 19.33 -0.43 19.47
C SER A 21 19.57 0.20 20.83
N ALA A 22 18.51 0.69 21.49
CA ALA A 22 18.62 1.29 22.82
C ALA A 22 19.07 0.27 23.89
N SER A 23 18.59 -0.96 23.83
CA SER A 23 19.00 -2.02 24.77
C SER A 23 20.47 -2.39 24.60
N GLY A 24 20.94 -2.54 23.37
CA GLY A 24 22.33 -2.85 23.06
C GLY A 24 23.29 -1.77 23.53
N PHE A 25 22.98 -0.51 23.28
CA PHE A 25 23.78 0.64 23.77
C PHE A 25 23.68 0.81 25.28
N GLY A 26 22.46 0.72 25.84
CA GLY A 26 22.21 0.89 27.26
C GLY A 26 22.95 -0.14 28.10
N TRP A 27 22.89 -1.43 27.71
CA TRP A 27 23.60 -2.51 28.38
C TRP A 27 25.12 -2.28 28.41
N ARG A 28 25.72 -1.91 27.27
CA ARG A 28 27.15 -1.60 27.18
C ARG A 28 27.51 -0.38 28.01
N ALA A 29 26.67 0.64 28.03
CA ALA A 29 26.89 1.84 28.84
C ALA A 29 26.83 1.53 30.35
N ILE A 30 25.93 0.65 30.80
CA ILE A 30 25.85 0.22 32.19
C ILE A 30 27.12 -0.52 32.60
N ILE A 31 27.56 -1.53 31.85
CA ILE A 31 28.80 -2.26 32.14
C ILE A 31 30.00 -1.32 32.19
N MET A 32 30.12 -0.39 31.21
CA MET A 32 31.18 0.57 31.16
C MET A 32 31.13 1.53 32.36
N GLY A 33 29.94 1.96 32.75
CA GLY A 33 29.69 2.78 33.95
C GLY A 33 30.14 2.08 35.24
N GLU A 34 29.80 0.79 35.38
CA GLU A 34 30.23 -0.03 36.53
C GLU A 34 31.75 -0.19 36.58
N VAL A 35 32.40 -0.42 35.43
CA VAL A 35 33.85 -0.52 35.34
C VAL A 35 34.52 0.80 35.73
N LEU A 36 33.98 1.94 35.34
CA LEU A 36 34.53 3.27 35.64
C LEU A 36 34.25 3.69 37.09
N ALA A 37 33.03 3.45 37.56
CA ALA A 37 32.59 3.86 38.91
C ALA A 37 33.12 2.95 40.03
N GLN A 38 33.77 1.82 39.70
CA GLN A 38 34.24 0.80 40.65
C GLN A 38 33.15 0.31 41.60
N CYS A 39 31.88 0.28 41.14
CA CYS A 39 30.76 -0.17 41.93
C CYS A 39 30.74 -1.70 41.97
N SER A 40 30.70 -2.28 43.16
CA SER A 40 30.44 -3.70 43.42
C SER A 40 29.14 -3.81 44.24
N PRO A 41 28.24 -4.77 43.96
CA PRO A 41 28.37 -5.85 42.98
C PRO A 41 27.77 -5.52 41.62
N GLY A 42 28.43 -5.97 40.55
CA GLY A 42 27.97 -5.84 39.15
C GLY A 42 28.95 -6.52 38.21
N ILE A 43 28.48 -6.86 36.98
CA ILE A 43 29.34 -7.49 35.95
C ILE A 43 30.57 -6.64 35.65
N GLY A 44 30.38 -5.33 35.51
CA GLY A 44 31.47 -4.39 35.26
C GLY A 44 32.42 -4.28 36.47
N GLY A 45 31.93 -4.36 37.70
CA GLY A 45 32.73 -4.38 38.91
C GLY A 45 33.63 -5.62 38.98
N GLU A 46 33.10 -6.80 38.76
CA GLU A 46 33.82 -8.07 38.72
C GLU A 46 34.87 -8.09 37.59
N MET A 47 34.54 -7.58 36.41
CA MET A 47 35.46 -7.44 35.28
C MET A 47 36.64 -6.51 35.68
N LYS A 48 36.37 -5.42 36.40
CA LYS A 48 37.41 -4.51 36.89
C LYS A 48 38.32 -5.14 37.94
N GLN A 49 37.77 -5.90 38.87
CA GLN A 49 38.55 -6.66 39.84
C GLN A 49 39.47 -7.68 39.16
N ALA A 50 38.89 -8.49 38.24
CA ALA A 50 39.66 -9.44 37.44
C ALA A 50 40.79 -8.77 36.64
N GLN A 51 40.56 -7.57 36.14
CA GLN A 51 41.58 -6.77 35.46
C GLN A 51 42.71 -6.30 36.44
N VAL A 52 42.34 -5.81 37.60
CA VAL A 52 43.30 -5.31 38.59
C VAL A 52 44.19 -6.44 39.12
N PHE A 53 43.61 -7.64 39.35
CA PHE A 53 44.35 -8.81 39.84
C PHE A 53 44.98 -9.64 38.71
N ILE A 54 44.93 -9.16 37.46
CA ILE A 54 45.48 -9.83 36.25
C ILE A 54 44.93 -11.27 36.12
N ALA A 55 43.67 -11.49 36.60
CA ALA A 55 42.99 -12.76 36.49
C ALA A 55 42.31 -12.90 35.09
N VAL A 56 43.14 -13.20 34.08
CA VAL A 56 42.70 -13.27 32.68
C VAL A 56 41.56 -14.26 32.45
N PRO A 57 41.55 -15.47 33.05
CA PRO A 57 40.43 -16.39 32.84
C PRO A 57 39.07 -15.86 33.37
N GLU A 58 39.06 -15.16 34.48
CA GLU A 58 37.87 -14.55 35.07
C GLU A 58 37.37 -13.38 34.19
N LEU A 59 38.25 -12.55 33.68
CA LEU A 59 37.91 -11.47 32.77
C LEU A 59 37.25 -11.99 31.49
N ILE A 60 37.80 -13.07 30.91
CA ILE A 60 37.24 -13.72 29.74
C ILE A 60 35.84 -14.30 30.08
N ALA A 61 35.69 -14.96 31.22
CA ALA A 61 34.40 -15.53 31.62
C ALA A 61 33.31 -14.46 31.76
N TRP A 62 33.60 -13.35 32.44
CA TRP A 62 32.64 -12.24 32.57
C TRP A 62 32.31 -11.58 31.25
N THR A 63 33.30 -11.46 30.33
CA THR A 63 33.07 -10.95 28.97
C THR A 63 32.13 -11.84 28.16
N ILE A 64 32.29 -13.17 28.23
CA ILE A 64 31.40 -14.14 27.59
C ILE A 64 29.99 -14.02 28.15
N ILE A 65 29.84 -13.91 29.47
CA ILE A 65 28.54 -13.75 30.13
C ILE A 65 27.84 -12.46 29.64
N ALA A 66 28.56 -11.35 29.56
CA ALA A 66 28.02 -10.09 29.08
C ALA A 66 27.55 -10.18 27.62
N ILE A 67 28.29 -10.88 26.76
CA ILE A 67 27.92 -11.11 25.35
C ILE A 67 26.68 -12.00 25.26
N LEU A 68 26.61 -13.08 26.05
CA LEU A 68 25.46 -13.98 26.08
C LEU A 68 24.18 -13.27 26.53
N ILE A 69 24.26 -12.45 27.56
CA ILE A 69 23.11 -11.66 28.03
C ILE A 69 22.64 -10.70 26.94
N SER A 70 23.56 -9.96 26.29
CA SER A 70 23.23 -9.08 25.16
C SER A 70 22.53 -9.85 24.04
N TYR A 71 23.05 -11.00 23.66
CA TYR A 71 22.47 -11.86 22.62
C TYR A 71 21.05 -12.34 22.97
N LEU A 72 20.84 -12.75 24.23
CA LEU A 72 19.51 -13.17 24.70
C LEU A 72 18.50 -12.03 24.67
N PHE A 73 18.90 -10.81 25.06
CA PHE A 73 18.05 -9.62 24.95
C PHE A 73 17.67 -9.31 23.52
N ASP A 74 18.62 -9.29 22.59
CA ASP A 74 18.35 -9.05 21.18
C ASP A 74 17.45 -10.11 20.57
N ARG A 75 17.65 -11.37 20.96
CA ARG A 75 16.81 -12.50 20.56
C ARG A 75 15.39 -12.37 21.10
N GLY A 76 15.24 -11.97 22.37
CA GLY A 76 13.95 -11.73 23.02
C GLY A 76 13.17 -10.60 22.36
N ILE A 77 13.81 -9.46 22.11
CA ILE A 77 13.18 -8.32 21.42
C ILE A 77 12.78 -8.71 20.00
N SER A 78 13.66 -9.41 19.27
CA SER A 78 13.37 -9.90 17.91
C SER A 78 12.19 -10.89 17.90
N TRP A 79 12.09 -11.74 18.91
CA TRP A 79 10.95 -12.67 19.05
C TRP A 79 9.64 -11.91 19.32
N LEU A 80 9.65 -10.92 20.22
CA LEU A 80 8.50 -10.06 20.47
C LEU A 80 8.09 -9.26 19.23
N ALA A 81 9.07 -8.75 18.46
CA ALA A 81 8.82 -8.05 17.21
C ALA A 81 8.10 -8.92 16.17
N LYS A 82 8.40 -10.22 16.13
CA LYS A 82 7.80 -11.20 15.20
C LYS A 82 6.40 -11.65 15.57
N GLN A 83 5.90 -11.35 16.77
CA GLN A 83 4.52 -11.68 17.13
C GLN A 83 3.53 -10.96 16.25
N ARG A 84 2.69 -11.72 15.54
CA ARG A 84 1.70 -11.22 14.60
C ARG A 84 0.45 -10.78 15.34
N PHE A 85 -0.14 -9.65 14.90
CA PHE A 85 -1.49 -9.30 15.32
C PHE A 85 -2.48 -10.09 14.46
N PRO A 86 -3.41 -10.81 15.10
CA PRO A 86 -4.42 -11.53 14.36
C PRO A 86 -5.35 -10.53 13.65
N ILE A 87 -5.55 -10.73 12.34
CA ILE A 87 -6.60 -10.06 11.61
C ILE A 87 -7.95 -10.60 12.12
N HIS A 88 -8.83 -9.70 12.53
CA HIS A 88 -10.18 -10.09 12.94
C HIS A 88 -11.06 -10.28 11.71
N TYR A 89 -11.39 -11.52 11.41
CA TYR A 89 -12.37 -11.88 10.39
C TYR A 89 -13.78 -11.93 10.99
N ASN A 90 -14.78 -11.57 10.19
CA ASN A 90 -16.16 -11.69 10.59
C ASN A 90 -16.52 -13.17 10.82
N LYS A 91 -17.01 -13.51 12.01
CA LYS A 91 -17.43 -14.88 12.33
C LYS A 91 -18.74 -15.27 11.67
N HIS A 92 -19.56 -14.28 11.35
CA HIS A 92 -20.81 -14.48 10.64
C HIS A 92 -20.59 -14.21 9.16
N CYS A 93 -20.83 -15.22 8.32
CA CYS A 93 -20.79 -15.08 6.89
C CYS A 93 -21.94 -14.12 6.48
N SER A 94 -21.64 -12.84 6.33
CA SER A 94 -22.52 -11.95 5.60
C SER A 94 -22.28 -12.23 4.10
N LYS A 95 -23.37 -12.29 3.32
CA LYS A 95 -23.23 -12.27 1.85
C LYS A 95 -22.40 -11.03 1.52
N GLN A 96 -21.40 -11.17 0.65
CA GLN A 96 -20.69 -10.00 0.14
C GLN A 96 -21.73 -8.95 -0.21
N PRO A 97 -21.58 -7.70 0.23
CA PRO A 97 -22.37 -6.63 -0.35
C PRO A 97 -21.96 -6.60 -1.82
N VAL A 98 -22.77 -7.22 -2.66
CA VAL A 98 -22.65 -7.01 -4.10
C VAL A 98 -22.86 -5.52 -4.28
N PRO A 99 -21.94 -4.79 -4.90
CA PRO A 99 -22.11 -3.37 -5.16
C PRO A 99 -23.39 -3.22 -5.98
N LYS A 100 -24.51 -2.92 -5.33
CA LYS A 100 -25.75 -2.55 -5.97
C LYS A 100 -25.71 -1.05 -6.16
N GLY A 101 -25.32 -0.61 -7.29
CA GLY A 101 -25.35 0.78 -7.65
C GLY A 101 -24.40 1.03 -8.81
N ASN A 102 -24.98 1.15 -9.92
CA ASN A 102 -24.36 1.75 -11.08
C ASN A 102 -24.52 3.25 -10.87
N CYS A 103 -23.47 3.96 -10.48
CA CYS A 103 -23.52 5.39 -10.32
C CYS A 103 -22.51 6.09 -11.20
N ASP A 104 -22.97 7.16 -11.81
CA ASP A 104 -22.10 8.13 -12.45
C ASP A 104 -21.31 8.88 -11.38
N ILE A 105 -20.09 9.24 -11.70
CA ILE A 105 -19.31 10.15 -10.86
C ILE A 105 -19.48 11.54 -11.45
N ARG A 106 -20.18 12.42 -10.76
CA ARG A 106 -20.42 13.79 -11.21
C ARG A 106 -19.54 14.74 -10.44
N ILE A 107 -18.66 15.39 -11.15
CA ILE A 107 -17.75 16.41 -10.62
C ILE A 107 -18.29 17.77 -11.04
N ARG A 108 -18.54 18.66 -10.07
CA ARG A 108 -19.09 19.98 -10.32
C ARG A 108 -18.16 21.06 -9.77
N ASP A 109 -17.55 21.80 -10.67
CA ASP A 109 -16.79 23.03 -10.42
C ASP A 109 -15.73 22.87 -9.30
N ILE A 110 -15.01 21.73 -9.27
CA ILE A 110 -14.01 21.50 -8.24
C ILE A 110 -12.75 22.32 -8.49
N SER A 111 -12.24 22.90 -7.40
CA SER A 111 -10.92 23.53 -7.37
C SER A 111 -10.12 22.96 -6.20
N TYR A 112 -8.81 22.75 -6.43
CA TYR A 112 -7.91 22.25 -5.40
C TYR A 112 -6.54 22.90 -5.47
N ARG A 113 -5.94 23.17 -4.29
CA ARG A 113 -4.64 23.86 -4.14
C ARG A 113 -3.79 23.15 -3.08
N TYR A 114 -2.49 23.08 -3.34
CA TYR A 114 -1.48 22.74 -2.33
C TYR A 114 -0.78 24.06 -1.91
N GLY A 115 -1.11 24.57 -0.74
CA GLY A 115 -0.62 25.88 -0.31
C GLY A 115 -1.01 26.98 -1.29
N SER A 116 -0.03 27.61 -1.94
CA SER A 116 -0.23 28.66 -2.97
C SER A 116 -0.52 28.09 -4.36
N ASP A 117 -0.15 26.85 -4.63
CA ASP A 117 -0.16 26.28 -5.97
C ASP A 117 -1.50 25.66 -6.32
N THR A 118 -2.18 26.23 -7.30
CA THR A 118 -3.44 25.70 -7.83
C THR A 118 -3.17 24.52 -8.74
N VAL A 119 -3.74 23.36 -8.39
CA VAL A 119 -3.58 22.10 -9.16
C VAL A 119 -4.79 21.84 -10.04
N LEU A 120 -5.98 22.08 -9.54
CA LEU A 120 -7.23 21.98 -10.30
C LEU A 120 -7.99 23.29 -10.13
N SER A 121 -8.57 23.82 -11.21
CA SER A 121 -9.36 25.04 -11.23
C SER A 121 -10.63 24.85 -12.03
N HIS A 122 -11.77 25.02 -11.39
CA HIS A 122 -13.11 24.98 -12.02
C HIS A 122 -13.36 23.73 -12.86
N PHE A 123 -12.91 22.56 -12.37
CA PHE A 123 -13.02 21.31 -13.10
C PHE A 123 -14.40 20.68 -12.94
N SER A 124 -15.07 20.40 -14.06
CA SER A 124 -16.37 19.72 -14.08
C SER A 124 -16.35 18.59 -15.11
N TYR A 125 -16.80 17.41 -14.70
CA TYR A 125 -16.89 16.25 -15.58
C TYR A 125 -17.83 15.18 -15.03
N THR A 126 -18.40 14.36 -15.91
CA THR A 126 -19.21 13.21 -15.52
C THR A 126 -18.60 11.93 -16.10
N PHE A 127 -18.21 11.01 -15.23
CA PHE A 127 -17.82 9.66 -15.61
C PHE A 127 -19.05 8.76 -15.55
N GLU A 128 -19.41 8.22 -16.69
CA GLU A 128 -20.53 7.28 -16.79
C GLU A 128 -20.13 5.93 -16.20
N LYS A 129 -21.09 5.25 -15.58
CA LYS A 129 -20.93 3.95 -14.95
C LYS A 129 -20.55 2.85 -15.93
N GLY A 130 -19.76 1.88 -15.45
CA GLY A 130 -19.47 0.65 -16.18
C GLY A 130 -18.43 0.78 -17.30
N PHE A 131 -17.80 1.95 -17.44
CA PHE A 131 -16.72 2.18 -18.42
C PHE A 131 -15.34 2.21 -17.74
N ILE A 132 -14.33 1.98 -18.54
CA ILE A 132 -12.92 2.13 -18.16
C ILE A 132 -12.38 3.43 -18.76
N TYR A 133 -12.03 4.38 -17.90
CA TYR A 133 -11.50 5.69 -18.28
C TYR A 133 -9.99 5.76 -18.06
N GLY A 134 -9.25 6.05 -19.13
CA GLY A 134 -7.82 6.30 -19.08
C GLY A 134 -7.52 7.80 -19.00
N ILE A 135 -6.74 8.22 -18.03
CA ILE A 135 -6.33 9.61 -17.83
C ILE A 135 -4.84 9.73 -18.15
N THR A 136 -4.49 10.49 -19.14
CA THR A 136 -3.10 10.77 -19.49
C THR A 136 -2.80 12.25 -19.46
N ALA A 137 -1.64 12.59 -18.90
CA ALA A 137 -1.13 13.93 -18.86
C ALA A 137 0.34 13.94 -18.42
N PRO A 138 1.11 15.01 -18.65
CA PRO A 138 2.45 15.16 -18.12
C PRO A 138 2.50 15.00 -16.60
N SER A 139 3.68 14.67 -16.07
CA SER A 139 3.87 14.61 -14.62
C SER A 139 3.60 15.96 -13.96
N GLY A 140 3.01 15.95 -12.77
CA GLY A 140 2.70 17.18 -12.02
C GLY A 140 1.41 17.89 -12.41
N THR A 141 0.63 17.36 -13.38
CA THR A 141 -0.63 18.01 -13.83
C THR A 141 -1.83 17.78 -12.91
N GLY A 142 -1.68 17.02 -11.85
CA GLY A 142 -2.77 16.78 -10.89
C GLY A 142 -3.58 15.50 -11.09
N LYS A 143 -3.11 14.53 -11.91
CA LYS A 143 -3.77 13.23 -12.10
C LYS A 143 -4.04 12.50 -10.78
N THR A 144 -2.99 12.29 -9.98
CA THR A 144 -3.08 11.69 -8.65
C THR A 144 -4.00 12.50 -7.72
N THR A 145 -3.95 13.84 -7.82
CA THR A 145 -4.82 14.73 -7.04
C THR A 145 -6.28 14.52 -7.42
N LEU A 146 -6.60 14.41 -8.70
CA LEU A 146 -7.95 14.14 -9.16
C LEU A 146 -8.46 12.78 -8.66
N LEU A 147 -7.65 11.71 -8.78
CA LEU A 147 -8.02 10.40 -8.25
C LEU A 147 -8.23 10.46 -6.73
N ASN A 148 -7.38 11.17 -5.99
CA ASN A 148 -7.50 11.31 -4.54
C ASN A 148 -8.75 12.11 -4.12
N LEU A 149 -9.16 13.10 -4.90
CA LEU A 149 -10.41 13.83 -4.69
C LEU A 149 -11.62 12.93 -4.95
N ILE A 150 -11.65 12.19 -6.05
CA ILE A 150 -12.71 11.21 -6.37
C ILE A 150 -12.75 10.11 -5.30
N GLY A 151 -11.58 9.65 -4.85
CA GLY A 151 -11.42 8.65 -3.78
C GLY A 151 -11.78 9.16 -2.37
N ASN A 152 -12.17 10.44 -2.24
CA ASN A 152 -12.45 11.09 -0.96
C ASN A 152 -11.28 11.00 0.04
N ILE A 153 -10.06 10.89 -0.46
CA ILE A 153 -8.81 10.99 0.32
C ILE A 153 -8.49 12.47 0.57
N LEU A 154 -8.72 13.29 -0.45
CA LEU A 154 -8.65 14.75 -0.38
C LEU A 154 -10.05 15.35 -0.48
N LYS A 155 -10.22 16.56 0.06
CA LYS A 155 -11.46 17.32 -0.08
C LYS A 155 -11.23 18.50 -1.01
N PRO A 156 -12.12 18.77 -1.97
CA PRO A 156 -11.99 19.93 -2.83
C PRO A 156 -12.09 21.22 -1.99
N ALA A 157 -11.38 22.27 -2.41
CA ALA A 157 -11.47 23.58 -1.79
C ALA A 157 -12.78 24.30 -2.18
N GLN A 158 -13.27 24.04 -3.39
CA GLN A 158 -14.54 24.51 -3.93
C GLN A 158 -15.16 23.41 -4.79
N GLY A 159 -16.49 23.49 -4.97
CA GLY A 159 -17.26 22.53 -5.75
C GLY A 159 -17.54 21.24 -4.99
N GLU A 160 -18.11 20.26 -5.68
CA GLU A 160 -18.54 19.00 -5.09
C GLU A 160 -18.33 17.81 -6.03
N ILE A 161 -18.17 16.63 -5.43
CA ILE A 161 -18.12 15.35 -6.15
C ILE A 161 -19.28 14.51 -5.64
N GLU A 162 -20.24 14.28 -6.50
CA GLU A 162 -21.39 13.42 -6.22
C GLU A 162 -21.05 11.99 -6.62
N THR A 163 -21.14 11.09 -5.65
CA THR A 163 -21.00 9.65 -5.88
C THR A 163 -22.06 8.93 -5.04
N ASP A 164 -22.87 8.09 -5.67
CA ASP A 164 -23.89 7.29 -4.98
C ASP A 164 -23.31 6.02 -4.31
N PHE A 165 -22.01 6.00 -4.02
CA PHE A 165 -21.38 4.84 -3.44
C PHE A 165 -21.73 4.72 -1.95
N LYS A 166 -22.65 3.83 -1.64
CA LYS A 166 -22.88 3.35 -0.26
C LYS A 166 -21.78 2.40 0.22
N THR A 167 -20.98 1.87 -0.70
CA THR A 167 -19.85 0.95 -0.45
C THR A 167 -18.53 1.69 -0.68
N GLY A 168 -17.45 1.21 -0.07
CA GLY A 168 -16.13 1.82 -0.23
C GLY A 168 -15.60 1.77 -1.67
N ILE A 169 -14.61 2.58 -1.96
CA ILE A 169 -13.90 2.67 -3.23
C ILE A 169 -12.66 1.78 -3.16
N ALA A 170 -12.38 0.99 -4.21
CA ALA A 170 -11.12 0.28 -4.35
C ALA A 170 -10.06 1.22 -4.94
N TYR A 171 -8.83 1.16 -4.42
CA TYR A 171 -7.75 2.02 -4.89
C TYR A 171 -6.45 1.23 -5.05
N VAL A 172 -5.78 1.43 -6.19
CA VAL A 172 -4.39 1.03 -6.44
C VAL A 172 -3.57 2.30 -6.50
N PHE A 173 -2.70 2.50 -5.52
CA PHE A 173 -1.81 3.65 -5.46
C PHE A 173 -0.60 3.46 -6.38
N GLN A 174 0.07 4.55 -6.73
CA GLN A 174 1.30 4.54 -7.52
C GLN A 174 2.41 3.70 -6.86
N GLU A 175 2.53 3.78 -5.55
CA GLU A 175 3.33 2.84 -4.75
C GLU A 175 2.40 1.74 -4.20
N PRO A 176 2.84 0.48 -4.13
CA PRO A 176 1.95 -0.66 -3.82
C PRO A 176 1.21 -0.61 -2.48
N GLU A 177 1.71 0.16 -1.52
CA GLU A 177 1.09 0.37 -0.18
C GLU A 177 0.61 -0.94 0.47
N LEU A 178 1.44 -1.99 0.39
CA LEU A 178 1.19 -3.26 1.05
C LEU A 178 1.61 -3.18 2.52
N LEU A 179 0.86 -3.85 3.39
CA LEU A 179 1.19 -3.95 4.80
C LEU A 179 2.36 -4.91 4.98
N SER A 180 3.53 -4.40 5.35
CA SER A 180 4.78 -5.14 5.45
C SER A 180 4.78 -6.29 6.49
N GLN A 181 3.91 -6.20 7.49
CA GLN A 181 3.73 -7.20 8.55
C GLN A 181 2.80 -8.36 8.16
N LEU A 182 2.12 -8.27 7.03
CA LEU A 182 1.22 -9.29 6.50
C LEU A 182 1.84 -10.00 5.32
N THR A 183 1.53 -11.28 5.15
CA THR A 183 1.87 -12.00 3.93
C THR A 183 1.09 -11.44 2.73
N ILE A 184 1.47 -11.83 1.52
CA ILE A 184 0.77 -11.39 0.31
C ILE A 184 -0.68 -11.87 0.32
N ALA A 185 -0.93 -13.14 0.67
CA ALA A 185 -2.30 -13.64 0.79
C ALA A 185 -3.09 -12.89 1.86
N GLU A 186 -2.49 -12.57 3.00
CA GLU A 186 -3.12 -11.77 4.05
C GLU A 186 -3.44 -10.34 3.60
N ASN A 187 -2.53 -9.69 2.87
CA ASN A 187 -2.77 -8.37 2.28
C ASN A 187 -3.98 -8.36 1.35
N ILE A 188 -4.10 -9.39 0.50
CA ILE A 188 -5.19 -9.50 -0.48
C ILE A 188 -6.50 -9.92 0.19
N ALA A 189 -6.46 -10.78 1.21
CA ALA A 189 -7.65 -11.18 1.95
C ALA A 189 -8.18 -10.10 2.90
N LEU A 190 -7.35 -9.13 3.30
CA LEU A 190 -7.69 -8.11 4.29
C LEU A 190 -8.98 -7.33 3.99
N PRO A 191 -9.23 -6.86 2.75
CA PRO A 191 -10.48 -6.15 2.43
C PRO A 191 -11.74 -7.00 2.63
N LEU A 192 -11.62 -8.32 2.58
CA LEU A 192 -12.72 -9.26 2.76
C LEU A 192 -12.96 -9.63 4.23
N ALA A 193 -12.02 -9.32 5.12
CA ALA A 193 -12.11 -9.70 6.53
C ALA A 193 -13.36 -9.16 7.25
N ALA A 194 -13.88 -8.01 6.80
CA ALA A 194 -15.11 -7.43 7.32
C ALA A 194 -16.38 -8.16 6.88
N TYR A 195 -16.32 -8.92 5.80
CA TYR A 195 -17.48 -9.50 5.14
C TYR A 195 -17.53 -11.03 5.18
N LEU A 196 -16.36 -11.68 5.13
CA LEU A 196 -16.25 -13.13 4.95
C LEU A 196 -15.49 -13.79 6.12
N LYS A 197 -15.73 -15.09 6.27
CA LYS A 197 -14.90 -15.94 7.12
C LYS A 197 -13.48 -16.02 6.54
N LYS A 198 -12.52 -16.28 7.41
CA LYS A 198 -11.10 -16.33 7.06
C LYS A 198 -10.81 -17.28 5.89
N GLU A 199 -11.35 -18.49 5.96
CA GLU A 199 -11.10 -19.55 4.98
C GLU A 199 -11.55 -19.09 3.58
N ILE A 200 -12.77 -18.55 3.48
CA ILE A 200 -13.33 -18.07 2.20
C ILE A 200 -12.55 -16.85 1.68
N ALA A 201 -12.15 -15.94 2.56
CA ALA A 201 -11.34 -14.77 2.17
C ALA A 201 -9.98 -15.18 1.62
N PHE A 202 -9.34 -16.21 2.22
CA PHE A 202 -8.07 -16.74 1.74
C PHE A 202 -8.22 -17.50 0.41
N GLU A 203 -9.25 -18.32 0.24
CA GLU A 203 -9.53 -18.99 -1.04
C GLU A 203 -9.67 -17.98 -2.18
N GLN A 204 -10.42 -16.89 -1.94
CA GLN A 204 -10.54 -15.81 -2.93
C GLN A 204 -9.20 -15.09 -3.18
N ALA A 205 -8.42 -14.84 -2.13
CA ALA A 205 -7.11 -14.23 -2.26
C ALA A 205 -6.15 -15.09 -3.09
N ILE A 206 -6.12 -16.39 -2.87
CA ILE A 206 -5.30 -17.33 -3.64
C ILE A 206 -5.77 -17.37 -5.11
N SER A 207 -7.06 -17.45 -5.35
CA SER A 207 -7.62 -17.45 -6.70
C SER A 207 -7.23 -16.20 -7.50
N ILE A 208 -7.25 -15.01 -6.86
CA ILE A 208 -6.85 -13.77 -7.54
C ILE A 208 -5.34 -13.66 -7.71
N LEU A 209 -4.54 -14.21 -6.77
CA LEU A 209 -3.08 -14.29 -6.90
C LEU A 209 -2.67 -15.08 -8.15
N GLN A 210 -3.29 -16.23 -8.38
CA GLN A 210 -3.07 -17.03 -9.58
C GLN A 210 -3.38 -16.24 -10.86
N LYS A 211 -4.50 -15.49 -10.85
CA LYS A 211 -4.86 -14.61 -11.98
C LYS A 211 -3.83 -13.49 -12.20
N MET A 212 -3.10 -13.07 -11.17
CA MET A 212 -2.05 -12.05 -11.25
C MET A 212 -0.65 -12.64 -11.47
N GLU A 213 -0.53 -13.93 -11.79
CA GLU A 213 0.73 -14.64 -12.01
C GLU A 213 1.69 -14.51 -10.80
N LEU A 214 1.13 -14.72 -9.60
CA LEU A 214 1.85 -14.68 -8.34
C LEU A 214 1.71 -15.99 -7.56
N ASP A 215 1.64 -17.13 -8.29
CA ASP A 215 1.61 -18.45 -7.68
C ASP A 215 2.88 -18.70 -6.86
N GLY A 216 2.73 -19.27 -5.67
CA GLY A 216 3.85 -19.56 -4.76
C GLY A 216 4.33 -18.38 -3.93
N PHE A 217 3.70 -17.20 -4.07
CA PHE A 217 4.03 -16.01 -3.26
C PHE A 217 3.07 -15.77 -2.09
N GLU A 218 2.12 -16.67 -1.84
CA GLU A 218 1.05 -16.53 -0.85
C GLU A 218 1.58 -16.21 0.55
N ASN A 219 2.63 -16.92 0.94
CA ASN A 219 3.24 -16.83 2.27
C ASN A 219 4.44 -15.86 2.35
N ARG A 220 4.82 -15.24 1.24
CA ARG A 220 5.88 -14.24 1.21
C ARG A 220 5.40 -12.92 1.81
N PHE A 221 6.37 -12.14 2.31
CA PHE A 221 6.13 -10.77 2.77
C PHE A 221 6.43 -9.78 1.65
N PRO A 222 5.84 -8.56 1.69
CA PRO A 222 6.09 -7.55 0.66
C PRO A 222 7.56 -7.26 0.39
N ASN A 223 8.40 -7.22 1.41
CA ASN A 223 9.84 -6.97 1.29
C ASN A 223 10.64 -8.10 0.61
N GLU A 224 10.03 -9.24 0.39
CA GLU A 224 10.62 -10.37 -0.35
C GLU A 224 10.26 -10.36 -1.84
N LEU A 225 9.44 -9.39 -2.27
CA LEU A 225 8.96 -9.27 -3.64
C LEU A 225 9.63 -8.11 -4.37
N SER A 226 9.82 -8.25 -5.69
CA SER A 226 10.17 -7.11 -6.55
C SER A 226 9.04 -6.08 -6.62
N PHE A 227 9.36 -4.85 -7.03
CA PHE A 227 8.35 -3.79 -7.15
C PHE A 227 7.17 -4.21 -8.05
N GLY A 228 7.43 -4.78 -9.23
CA GLY A 228 6.37 -5.25 -10.13
C GLY A 228 5.53 -6.39 -9.55
N GLN A 229 6.10 -7.27 -8.70
CA GLN A 229 5.35 -8.29 -7.97
C GLN A 229 4.47 -7.64 -6.89
N GLN A 230 5.00 -6.67 -6.15
CA GLN A 230 4.23 -5.92 -5.15
C GLN A 230 3.08 -5.16 -5.82
N GLN A 231 3.32 -4.55 -6.98
CA GLN A 231 2.29 -3.83 -7.74
C GLN A 231 1.16 -4.76 -8.17
N ARG A 232 1.48 -5.96 -8.68
CA ARG A 232 0.47 -6.97 -9.00
C ARG A 232 -0.31 -7.44 -7.77
N ALA A 233 0.33 -7.58 -6.62
CA ALA A 233 -0.34 -7.89 -5.36
C ALA A 233 -1.27 -6.76 -4.90
N ALA A 234 -0.90 -5.50 -5.09
CA ALA A 234 -1.75 -4.34 -4.82
C ALA A 234 -2.97 -4.30 -5.74
N ILE A 235 -2.80 -4.61 -7.03
CA ILE A 235 -3.91 -4.77 -7.98
C ILE A 235 -4.83 -5.91 -7.52
N ALA A 236 -4.26 -7.08 -7.17
CA ALA A 236 -5.02 -8.22 -6.66
C ALA A 236 -5.86 -7.83 -5.43
N ARG A 237 -5.27 -7.12 -4.48
CA ARG A 237 -5.97 -6.62 -3.28
C ARG A 237 -7.15 -5.72 -3.64
N ALA A 238 -6.96 -4.79 -4.55
CA ALA A 238 -8.02 -3.88 -4.97
C ALA A 238 -9.15 -4.61 -5.71
N LEU A 239 -8.81 -5.55 -6.57
CA LEU A 239 -9.79 -6.37 -7.28
C LEU A 239 -10.57 -7.30 -6.36
N THR A 240 -10.00 -7.74 -5.25
CA THR A 240 -10.70 -8.60 -4.28
C THR A 240 -11.80 -7.85 -3.55
N TYR A 241 -11.66 -6.53 -3.37
CA TYR A 241 -12.69 -5.73 -2.71
C TYR A 241 -13.91 -5.51 -3.63
N PRO A 242 -15.13 -5.79 -3.14
CA PRO A 242 -16.36 -5.59 -3.91
C PRO A 242 -16.71 -4.09 -3.94
N SER A 243 -16.16 -3.36 -4.89
CA SER A 243 -16.39 -1.92 -5.07
C SER A 243 -17.02 -1.62 -6.41
N PRO A 244 -17.98 -0.68 -6.51
CA PRO A 244 -18.50 -0.18 -7.78
C PRO A 244 -17.50 0.67 -8.56
N LEU A 245 -16.48 1.22 -7.88
CA LEU A 245 -15.45 2.07 -8.45
C LEU A 245 -14.05 1.56 -8.09
N LEU A 246 -13.20 1.41 -9.10
CA LEU A 246 -11.78 1.12 -8.96
C LEU A 246 -10.97 2.31 -9.49
N LEU A 247 -10.18 2.92 -8.63
CA LEU A 247 -9.21 3.95 -8.96
C LEU A 247 -7.82 3.34 -9.03
N MET A 248 -7.05 3.67 -10.07
CA MET A 248 -5.72 3.10 -10.27
C MET A 248 -4.75 4.19 -10.73
N ASP A 249 -3.73 4.47 -9.91
CA ASP A 249 -2.71 5.46 -10.24
C ASP A 249 -1.45 4.76 -10.75
N GLU A 250 -1.16 4.90 -12.04
CA GLU A 250 -0.05 4.25 -12.75
C GLU A 250 0.09 2.75 -12.43
N PRO A 251 -0.99 1.93 -12.55
CA PRO A 251 -1.05 0.58 -12.00
C PRO A 251 -0.05 -0.40 -12.64
N PHE A 252 0.44 -0.13 -13.83
CA PHE A 252 1.32 -1.04 -14.57
C PHE A 252 2.78 -0.62 -14.52
N LYS A 253 3.12 0.39 -13.71
CA LYS A 253 4.49 0.83 -13.48
C LYS A 253 5.35 -0.32 -12.97
N GLY A 254 6.52 -0.53 -13.60
CA GLY A 254 7.45 -1.60 -13.23
C GLY A 254 7.08 -3.00 -13.74
N LEU A 255 6.06 -3.12 -14.58
CA LEU A 255 5.74 -4.33 -15.32
C LEU A 255 6.31 -4.24 -16.75
N ASP A 256 6.74 -5.37 -17.29
CA ASP A 256 7.04 -5.44 -18.71
C ASP A 256 5.76 -5.40 -19.56
N GLU A 257 5.90 -5.04 -20.84
CA GLU A 257 4.75 -4.81 -21.72
C GLU A 257 3.90 -6.07 -21.92
N ALA A 258 4.52 -7.23 -22.04
CA ALA A 258 3.81 -8.49 -22.26
C ALA A 258 2.98 -8.88 -21.00
N LEU A 259 3.55 -8.68 -19.82
CA LEU A 259 2.86 -8.90 -18.55
C LEU A 259 1.74 -7.89 -18.34
N SER A 260 1.99 -6.60 -18.61
CA SER A 260 0.96 -5.55 -18.54
C SER A 260 -0.25 -5.90 -19.40
N ARG A 261 -0.04 -6.34 -20.64
CA ARG A 261 -1.11 -6.79 -21.56
C ARG A 261 -1.94 -7.94 -20.97
N ARG A 262 -1.29 -8.93 -20.37
CA ARG A 262 -2.00 -10.07 -19.75
C ARG A 262 -2.82 -9.64 -18.52
N ILE A 263 -2.24 -8.79 -17.67
CA ILE A 263 -2.94 -8.26 -16.48
C ILE A 263 -4.12 -7.38 -16.88
N ILE A 264 -3.95 -6.48 -17.85
CA ILE A 264 -5.03 -5.66 -18.42
C ILE A 264 -6.19 -6.52 -18.90
N LYS A 265 -5.90 -7.58 -19.67
CA LYS A 265 -6.94 -8.51 -20.16
C LYS A 265 -7.75 -9.09 -18.99
N ARG A 266 -7.08 -9.55 -17.93
CA ARG A 266 -7.75 -10.13 -16.75
C ARG A 266 -8.58 -9.11 -15.98
N ILE A 267 -8.13 -7.87 -15.88
CA ILE A 267 -8.91 -6.80 -15.24
C ILE A 267 -10.16 -6.49 -16.09
N ARG A 268 -10.04 -6.43 -17.42
CA ARG A 268 -11.18 -6.22 -18.32
C ARG A 268 -12.20 -7.35 -18.24
N GLU A 269 -11.77 -8.60 -18.24
CA GLU A 269 -12.64 -9.76 -18.07
C GLU A 269 -13.48 -9.61 -16.79
N ARG A 270 -12.82 -9.28 -15.66
CA ARG A 270 -13.50 -9.06 -14.38
C ARG A 270 -14.44 -7.84 -14.39
N GLN A 271 -14.02 -6.76 -15.03
CA GLN A 271 -14.84 -5.54 -15.17
C GLN A 271 -16.12 -5.84 -15.95
N THR A 272 -16.03 -6.61 -17.03
CA THR A 272 -17.20 -7.04 -17.83
C THR A 272 -18.17 -7.90 -17.00
N GLU A 273 -17.63 -8.77 -16.12
CA GLU A 273 -18.46 -9.59 -15.23
C GLU A 273 -19.20 -8.79 -14.16
N ASN A 274 -18.55 -7.74 -13.62
CA ASN A 274 -19.02 -7.00 -12.45
C ASN A 274 -19.67 -5.65 -12.78
N GLY A 275 -19.49 -5.13 -13.99
CA GLY A 275 -19.95 -3.80 -14.42
C GLY A 275 -19.27 -2.65 -13.67
N GLN A 276 -18.08 -2.89 -13.09
CA GLN A 276 -17.34 -1.91 -12.30
C GLN A 276 -16.86 -0.74 -13.15
N THR A 277 -16.98 0.48 -12.65
CA THR A 277 -16.34 1.66 -13.25
C THR A 277 -14.86 1.69 -12.86
N ILE A 278 -13.97 1.92 -13.82
CA ILE A 278 -12.53 1.98 -13.59
C ILE A 278 -12.00 3.31 -14.09
N LEU A 279 -11.27 4.03 -13.25
CA LEU A 279 -10.48 5.19 -13.62
C LEU A 279 -9.01 4.89 -13.38
N PHE A 280 -8.19 5.00 -14.41
CA PHE A 280 -6.75 4.77 -14.27
C PHE A 280 -5.92 5.87 -14.93
N THR A 281 -4.75 6.11 -14.36
CA THR A 281 -3.75 7.00 -14.98
C THR A 281 -2.65 6.18 -15.64
N SER A 282 -2.17 6.63 -16.77
CA SER A 282 -0.96 6.08 -17.40
C SER A 282 -0.27 7.12 -18.26
N HIS A 283 1.05 7.00 -18.36
CA HIS A 283 1.87 7.73 -19.32
C HIS A 283 2.13 6.92 -20.60
N ASN A 284 1.78 5.65 -20.63
CA ASN A 284 2.01 4.76 -21.75
C ASN A 284 0.79 4.73 -22.70
N PRO A 285 0.91 5.25 -23.93
CA PRO A 285 -0.19 5.24 -24.89
C PRO A 285 -0.69 3.82 -25.21
N GLY A 286 0.20 2.82 -25.21
CA GLY A 286 -0.16 1.44 -25.44
C GLY A 286 -1.09 0.86 -24.36
N GLU A 287 -0.86 1.21 -23.10
CA GLU A 287 -1.74 0.81 -21.99
C GLU A 287 -3.11 1.48 -22.11
N LEU A 288 -3.14 2.76 -22.45
CA LEU A 288 -4.38 3.50 -22.66
C LEU A 288 -5.22 2.89 -23.77
N HIS A 289 -4.59 2.59 -24.91
CA HIS A 289 -5.29 1.97 -26.05
C HIS A 289 -5.82 0.57 -25.73
N LEU A 290 -5.09 -0.21 -24.96
CA LEU A 290 -5.48 -1.57 -24.61
C LEU A 290 -6.54 -1.64 -23.50
N PHE A 291 -6.52 -0.68 -22.59
CA PHE A 291 -7.31 -0.78 -21.36
C PHE A 291 -8.52 0.16 -21.32
N ALA A 292 -8.44 1.36 -21.87
CA ALA A 292 -9.57 2.29 -21.86
C ALA A 292 -10.66 1.91 -22.87
N ASP A 293 -11.92 2.05 -22.47
CA ASP A 293 -13.09 1.95 -23.36
C ASP A 293 -13.41 3.33 -23.96
N ASN A 294 -13.35 4.33 -23.09
CA ASN A 294 -13.48 5.72 -23.43
C ASN A 294 -12.20 6.42 -23.00
N ALA A 295 -11.43 6.84 -23.96
CA ALA A 295 -10.38 7.76 -23.72
C ALA A 295 -10.88 9.14 -24.12
N ALA A 296 -11.39 9.90 -23.21
CA ALA A 296 -11.83 11.25 -23.50
C ALA A 296 -11.14 12.19 -22.58
N PHE A 297 -10.22 13.00 -23.08
CA PHE A 297 -9.85 14.16 -22.30
C PHE A 297 -8.97 15.19 -23.04
N ASP A 298 -9.35 15.63 -24.22
CA ASP A 298 -8.72 16.82 -24.81
C ASP A 298 -9.39 18.15 -24.39
N GLU A 299 -10.55 18.12 -23.71
CA GLU A 299 -11.31 19.35 -23.41
C GLU A 299 -11.41 19.72 -21.93
N LEU A 300 -10.87 18.92 -21.02
CA LEU A 300 -11.20 18.99 -19.60
C LEU A 300 -10.52 20.10 -18.80
N PHE A 301 -9.52 20.76 -19.35
CA PHE A 301 -8.78 21.81 -18.66
C PHE A 301 -8.66 23.04 -19.57
N GLY A 302 -9.79 23.66 -19.90
CA GLY A 302 -9.89 24.74 -20.87
C GLY A 302 -8.87 25.88 -20.69
N ASP A 303 -8.60 26.34 -19.49
CA ASP A 303 -7.58 27.35 -19.19
C ASP A 303 -6.20 26.76 -18.86
N PHE A 304 -6.10 25.44 -18.64
CA PHE A 304 -4.85 24.72 -18.45
C PHE A 304 -4.10 24.50 -19.78
N LYS A 305 -4.75 24.68 -20.93
CA LYS A 305 -4.12 24.58 -22.27
C LYS A 305 -2.92 25.51 -22.43
N GLN A 306 -2.85 26.61 -21.69
CA GLN A 306 -1.70 27.52 -21.79
C GLN A 306 -0.47 27.06 -20.99
N LYS A 307 -0.61 26.19 -20.01
CA LYS A 307 0.49 25.79 -19.14
C LYS A 307 0.84 24.30 -19.19
N TYR A 308 -0.13 23.40 -19.42
CA TYR A 308 0.07 21.96 -19.44
C TYR A 308 -0.90 21.28 -20.40
N SER A 309 -0.39 20.60 -21.40
CA SER A 309 -1.20 19.85 -22.37
C SER A 309 -1.62 18.50 -21.76
N LEU A 310 -2.83 18.42 -21.21
CA LEU A 310 -3.49 17.14 -20.93
C LEU A 310 -3.92 16.53 -22.29
N ARG A 311 -3.32 15.43 -22.68
CA ARG A 311 -3.79 14.63 -23.82
C ARG A 311 -4.60 13.46 -23.29
N CYS A 312 -5.88 13.51 -23.54
CA CYS A 312 -6.71 12.32 -23.58
C CYS A 312 -6.61 11.68 -24.95
N ILE A 313 -6.48 10.39 -24.99
CA ILE A 313 -6.56 9.66 -26.24
C ILE A 313 -8.01 9.25 -26.42
N LEU A 314 -8.78 10.08 -27.06
CA LEU A 314 -10.04 9.70 -27.67
C LEU A 314 -9.83 9.38 -29.12
N GLN A 315 -10.48 8.31 -29.55
CA GLN A 315 -11.03 8.12 -30.88
C GLN A 315 -10.27 8.74 -32.10
N GLY A 316 -8.97 8.82 -32.03
CA GLY A 316 -8.21 9.24 -33.21
C GLY A 316 -7.93 8.13 -34.22
N MET A 317 -8.49 6.92 -34.05
CA MET A 317 -8.22 5.79 -34.94
C MET A 317 -9.45 5.13 -35.56
N MET A 318 -10.53 5.88 -35.71
CA MET A 318 -11.60 5.49 -36.66
C MET A 318 -11.54 6.33 -37.96
N ALA A 319 -10.41 6.88 -38.31
CA ALA A 319 -10.19 7.47 -39.60
C ALA A 319 -8.75 7.26 -40.05
N GLY A 320 -8.53 6.23 -40.81
CA GLY A 320 -7.39 6.08 -41.67
C GLY A 320 -6.17 5.38 -41.07
N TRP A 321 -6.11 4.15 -41.21
CA TRP A 321 -5.25 3.29 -42.07
C TRP A 321 -5.78 1.88 -42.03
#